data_9fcbef4bd81b9d2b088d22eafdafe138
#
_entry.id   9fcbef4bd81b9d2b088d22eafdafe138
#
_cell.length_a   1.000
_cell.length_b   1.000
_cell.length_c   1.000
_cell.angle_alpha   90.00
_cell.angle_beta   90.00
_cell.angle_gamma   90.00
#
_symmetry.space_group_name_H-M   'P 1'
#
loop_
_entity.id
_entity.type
_entity.pdbx_description
1 polymer ?
#
loop_
_entity_poly.entity_id
_entity_poly.type
_entity_poly.pdbx_seq_one_letter_code
_entity_poly.pdbx_strand_id
1 'polypeptide(L)'
;MQVAHYTEFIKKNTEWEFAGIFADDGISGTNTKKREEFNRMIEECMEGNIDLVITKSISRFARNTLDCLKYIRQLKEKYIAVYFEKENINTMDAKGEVLLTIMASLAQQESQSLSQNVKLGLQYRYQQGKVQVNHNRFMGYTKDEEGNLIIVPEEAEIIKRIYREYLEGKSLVGIGRDLEKDGILTA
;
A
#
# COMPACT_ATOMS: atom_id res chain seq x y z
N MET A 1 -10.90 27.82 -15.02
CA MET A 1 -9.65 28.57 -15.27
C MET A 1 -8.48 27.65 -15.65
N GLN A 2 -8.16 26.59 -14.89
CA GLN A 2 -7.05 25.66 -15.23
C GLN A 2 -7.26 24.88 -16.54
N VAL A 3 -8.46 24.35 -16.77
CA VAL A 3 -8.80 23.59 -18.01
C VAL A 3 -8.54 24.43 -19.26
N ALA A 4 -9.02 25.68 -19.31
CA ALA A 4 -8.80 26.56 -20.45
C ALA A 4 -7.31 26.86 -20.67
N HIS A 5 -6.55 27.07 -19.59
CA HIS A 5 -5.12 27.31 -19.66
C HIS A 5 -4.35 26.13 -20.30
N TYR A 6 -4.57 24.90 -19.86
CA TYR A 6 -3.88 23.74 -20.42
C TYR A 6 -4.34 23.40 -21.84
N THR A 7 -5.62 23.59 -22.14
CA THR A 7 -6.11 23.42 -23.51
C THR A 7 -5.41 24.39 -24.47
N GLU A 8 -5.27 25.65 -24.06
CA GLU A 8 -4.58 26.65 -24.86
C GLU A 8 -3.06 26.38 -24.93
N PHE A 9 -2.45 25.99 -23.84
CA PHE A 9 -1.03 25.64 -23.75
C PHE A 9 -0.65 24.50 -24.70
N ILE A 10 -1.45 23.43 -24.73
CA ILE A 10 -1.23 22.28 -25.63
C ILE A 10 -1.45 22.69 -27.08
N LYS A 11 -2.55 23.41 -27.39
CA LYS A 11 -2.89 23.84 -28.76
C LYS A 11 -1.91 24.85 -29.34
N LYS A 12 -1.15 25.59 -28.55
CA LYS A 12 -0.09 26.49 -29.01
C LYS A 12 1.13 25.75 -29.55
N ASN A 13 1.35 24.50 -29.11
CA ASN A 13 2.42 23.69 -29.64
C ASN A 13 1.94 22.93 -30.87
N THR A 14 2.53 23.21 -32.03
CA THR A 14 2.13 22.62 -33.32
C THR A 14 2.53 21.14 -33.45
N GLU A 15 3.41 20.64 -32.56
CA GLU A 15 3.87 19.26 -32.55
C GLU A 15 2.98 18.37 -31.65
N TRP A 16 2.03 18.97 -30.92
CA TRP A 16 1.19 18.25 -29.98
C TRP A 16 -0.26 18.14 -30.46
N GLU A 17 -0.83 16.96 -30.33
CA GLU A 17 -2.24 16.71 -30.51
C GLU A 17 -2.95 16.68 -29.15
N PHE A 18 -4.11 17.32 -29.06
CA PHE A 18 -4.86 17.39 -27.83
C PHE A 18 -5.66 16.10 -27.60
N ALA A 19 -5.19 15.22 -26.71
CA ALA A 19 -5.82 13.94 -26.38
C ALA A 19 -6.99 14.07 -25.38
N GLY A 20 -6.99 15.09 -24.49
CA GLY A 20 -8.06 15.27 -23.51
C GLY A 20 -7.63 15.98 -22.24
N ILE A 21 -8.60 16.20 -21.34
CA ILE A 21 -8.37 16.70 -19.99
C ILE A 21 -9.00 15.71 -19.00
N PHE A 22 -8.22 15.33 -18.01
CA PHE A 22 -8.57 14.41 -16.95
C PHE A 22 -8.51 15.17 -15.62
N ALA A 23 -9.65 15.61 -15.13
CA ALA A 23 -9.73 16.43 -13.93
C ALA A 23 -10.67 15.78 -12.91
N ASP A 24 -10.12 15.34 -11.80
CA ASP A 24 -10.93 14.96 -10.65
C ASP A 24 -11.34 16.23 -9.90
N ASP A 25 -12.63 16.45 -9.73
CA ASP A 25 -13.17 17.58 -8.97
C ASP A 25 -12.63 17.59 -7.54
N GLY A 26 -12.09 18.75 -7.15
CA GLY A 26 -11.34 18.93 -5.90
C GLY A 26 -12.12 18.55 -4.66
N ILE A 27 -11.79 17.38 -4.12
CA ILE A 27 -12.32 16.92 -2.84
C ILE A 27 -11.20 17.02 -1.82
N SER A 28 -11.49 17.76 -0.73
CA SER A 28 -10.66 17.89 0.46
C SER A 28 -10.17 16.52 0.97
N GLY A 29 -8.98 16.46 1.53
CA GLY A 29 -8.17 15.29 1.87
C GLY A 29 -8.77 14.20 2.77
N THR A 30 -10.09 14.17 2.97
CA THR A 30 -10.80 13.18 3.81
C THR A 30 -11.78 12.30 3.04
N ASN A 31 -12.01 12.53 1.74
CA ASN A 31 -13.00 11.75 1.01
C ASN A 31 -12.36 10.69 0.11
N THR A 32 -12.74 9.43 0.35
CA THR A 32 -12.29 8.19 -0.32
C THR A 32 -12.80 8.03 -1.76
N LYS A 33 -13.29 9.09 -2.42
CA LYS A 33 -13.68 9.02 -3.82
C LYS A 33 -12.48 8.58 -4.65
N LYS A 34 -12.68 7.54 -5.43
CA LYS A 34 -11.75 7.02 -6.43
C LYS A 34 -11.38 8.15 -7.38
N ARG A 35 -10.09 8.27 -7.73
CA ARG A 35 -9.59 9.19 -8.77
C ARG A 35 -9.98 8.62 -10.15
N GLU A 36 -11.25 8.74 -10.51
CA GLU A 36 -11.81 8.10 -11.70
C GLU A 36 -11.17 8.64 -12.97
N GLU A 37 -11.03 9.97 -13.06
CA GLU A 37 -10.41 10.61 -14.21
C GLU A 37 -8.90 10.32 -14.29
N PHE A 38 -8.20 10.30 -13.17
CA PHE A 38 -6.80 9.90 -13.17
C PHE A 38 -6.61 8.44 -13.61
N ASN A 39 -7.45 7.53 -13.15
CA ASN A 39 -7.39 6.12 -13.55
C ASN A 39 -7.69 5.97 -15.04
N ARG A 40 -8.71 6.67 -15.54
CA ARG A 40 -9.03 6.71 -16.97
C ARG A 40 -7.86 7.24 -17.80
N MET A 41 -7.18 8.30 -17.35
CA MET A 41 -5.97 8.80 -18.01
C MET A 41 -4.89 7.72 -18.09
N ILE A 42 -4.64 6.99 -17.00
CA ILE A 42 -3.65 5.89 -16.98
C ILE A 42 -4.05 4.78 -17.96
N GLU A 43 -5.32 4.40 -18.01
CA GLU A 43 -5.85 3.41 -18.96
C GLU A 43 -5.62 3.85 -20.42
N GLU A 44 -5.99 5.07 -20.78
CA GLU A 44 -5.74 5.64 -22.12
C GLU A 44 -4.24 5.67 -22.47
N CYS A 45 -3.38 5.97 -21.50
CA CYS A 45 -1.93 5.86 -21.66
C CYS A 45 -1.49 4.42 -21.96
N MET A 46 -2.04 3.43 -21.23
CA MET A 46 -1.67 2.02 -21.42
C MET A 46 -2.15 1.46 -22.76
N GLU A 47 -3.27 1.97 -23.28
CA GLU A 47 -3.82 1.64 -24.60
C GLU A 47 -3.05 2.31 -25.76
N GLY A 48 -2.17 3.28 -25.44
CA GLY A 48 -1.36 3.99 -26.44
C GLY A 48 -2.05 5.20 -27.07
N ASN A 49 -3.14 5.67 -26.47
CA ASN A 49 -3.88 6.84 -26.95
C ASN A 49 -3.24 8.17 -26.48
N ILE A 50 -2.32 8.11 -25.50
CA ILE A 50 -1.62 9.25 -24.92
C ILE A 50 -0.14 8.92 -24.81
N ASP A 51 0.75 9.78 -25.28
CA ASP A 51 2.20 9.66 -25.21
C ASP A 51 2.87 10.74 -24.35
N LEU A 52 2.12 11.79 -23.97
CA LEU A 52 2.57 12.84 -23.08
C LEU A 52 1.49 13.25 -22.09
N VAL A 53 1.80 13.19 -20.80
CA VAL A 53 0.94 13.70 -19.73
C VAL A 53 1.53 15.00 -19.18
N ILE A 54 0.72 16.07 -19.17
CA ILE A 54 1.11 17.36 -18.60
C ILE A 54 0.32 17.58 -17.30
N THR A 55 1.01 17.85 -16.22
CA THR A 55 0.39 18.10 -14.91
C THR A 55 1.03 19.31 -14.22
N LYS A 56 0.26 19.98 -13.41
CA LYS A 56 0.72 21.19 -12.71
C LYS A 56 1.90 20.95 -11.80
N SER A 57 1.93 19.83 -11.09
CA SER A 57 2.99 19.50 -10.12
C SER A 57 2.95 18.02 -9.72
N ILE A 58 4.05 17.54 -9.18
CA ILE A 58 4.18 16.19 -8.61
C ILE A 58 3.08 15.91 -7.57
N SER A 59 2.79 16.87 -6.70
CA SER A 59 1.77 16.73 -5.64
C SER A 59 0.33 16.65 -6.18
N ARG A 60 0.09 17.07 -7.42
CA ARG A 60 -1.21 16.90 -8.09
C ARG A 60 -1.30 15.59 -8.85
N PHE A 61 -0.18 15.10 -9.34
CA PHE A 61 -0.11 13.82 -10.04
C PHE A 61 -0.40 12.65 -9.09
N ALA A 62 0.23 12.59 -7.91
CA ALA A 62 0.02 11.50 -6.95
C ALA A 62 -0.12 12.00 -5.51
N ARG A 63 -0.80 11.18 -4.68
CA ARG A 63 -1.10 11.50 -3.27
C ARG A 63 0.07 11.23 -2.33
N ASN A 64 0.92 10.29 -2.68
CA ASN A 64 2.09 9.90 -1.90
C ASN A 64 3.24 9.53 -2.84
N THR A 65 4.43 9.42 -2.28
CA THR A 65 5.66 9.16 -3.02
C THR A 65 5.66 7.80 -3.70
N LEU A 66 5.10 6.77 -3.05
CA LEU A 66 5.03 5.41 -3.61
C LEU A 66 4.14 5.33 -4.85
N ASP A 67 2.93 5.90 -4.78
CA ASP A 67 2.01 5.92 -5.93
C ASP A 67 2.61 6.72 -7.08
N CYS A 68 3.23 7.87 -6.78
CA CYS A 68 3.89 8.69 -7.80
C CYS A 68 4.99 7.90 -8.53
N LEU A 69 5.87 7.26 -7.77
CA LEU A 69 6.96 6.45 -8.31
C LEU A 69 6.44 5.27 -9.15
N LYS A 70 5.39 4.59 -8.67
CA LYS A 70 4.75 3.47 -9.37
C LYS A 70 4.23 3.91 -10.73
N TYR A 71 3.40 4.95 -10.77
CA TYR A 71 2.78 5.41 -12.01
C TYR A 71 3.79 5.98 -13.00
N ILE A 72 4.79 6.75 -12.53
CA ILE A 72 5.84 7.28 -13.41
C ILE A 72 6.64 6.14 -14.04
N ARG A 73 7.02 5.10 -13.27
CA ARG A 73 7.71 3.93 -13.81
C ARG A 73 6.88 3.19 -14.85
N GLN A 74 5.60 2.94 -14.55
CA GLN A 74 4.67 2.29 -15.45
C GLN A 74 4.53 3.05 -16.79
N LEU A 75 4.39 4.37 -16.75
CA LEU A 75 4.31 5.22 -17.94
C LEU A 75 5.64 5.22 -18.70
N LYS A 76 6.76 5.29 -17.97
CA LYS A 76 8.10 5.27 -18.58
C LYS A 76 8.41 3.97 -19.30
N GLU A 77 7.99 2.82 -18.79
CA GLU A 77 8.10 1.51 -19.47
C GLU A 77 7.37 1.48 -20.82
N LYS A 78 6.36 2.34 -20.99
CA LYS A 78 5.62 2.54 -22.25
C LYS A 78 6.13 3.73 -23.07
N TYR A 79 7.26 4.34 -22.69
CA TYR A 79 7.83 5.54 -23.30
C TYR A 79 6.91 6.76 -23.25
N ILE A 80 6.00 6.82 -22.27
CA ILE A 80 5.08 7.93 -22.07
C ILE A 80 5.71 8.94 -21.10
N ALA A 81 5.91 10.16 -21.57
CA ALA A 81 6.48 11.23 -20.77
C ALA A 81 5.45 11.84 -19.80
N VAL A 82 5.90 12.20 -18.59
CA VAL A 82 5.13 13.06 -17.69
C VAL A 82 5.89 14.37 -17.48
N TYR A 83 5.26 15.47 -17.83
CA TYR A 83 5.82 16.81 -17.63
C TYR A 83 5.18 17.50 -16.44
N PHE A 84 5.98 17.83 -15.44
CA PHE A 84 5.61 18.58 -14.26
C PHE A 84 5.92 20.05 -14.46
N GLU A 85 4.88 20.85 -14.73
CA GLU A 85 5.01 22.27 -15.08
C GLU A 85 5.73 23.07 -14.00
N LYS A 86 5.28 22.98 -12.74
CA LYS A 86 5.82 23.74 -11.61
C LYS A 86 7.30 23.45 -11.34
N GLU A 87 7.68 22.19 -11.42
CA GLU A 87 9.03 21.72 -11.17
C GLU A 87 9.92 21.84 -12.43
N ASN A 88 9.32 22.05 -13.60
CA ASN A 88 9.97 22.07 -14.92
C ASN A 88 10.81 20.78 -15.13
N ILE A 89 10.17 19.64 -14.95
CA ILE A 89 10.80 18.32 -15.06
C ILE A 89 9.97 17.46 -16.03
N ASN A 90 10.66 16.88 -17.01
CA ASN A 90 10.13 15.79 -17.83
C ASN A 90 10.71 14.46 -17.32
N THR A 91 9.86 13.44 -17.15
CA THR A 91 10.29 12.15 -16.61
C THR A 91 11.20 11.35 -17.54
N MET A 92 11.28 11.72 -18.81
CA MET A 92 12.14 11.05 -19.79
C MET A 92 13.52 11.68 -19.93
N ASP A 93 13.78 12.83 -19.29
CA ASP A 93 15.09 13.48 -19.30
C ASP A 93 15.96 13.11 -18.08
N ALA A 94 17.19 13.63 -18.06
CA ALA A 94 18.13 13.40 -16.96
C ALA A 94 17.62 13.92 -15.60
N LYS A 95 16.83 15.01 -15.57
CA LYS A 95 16.20 15.53 -14.34
C LYS A 95 15.13 14.57 -13.83
N GLY A 96 14.41 13.93 -14.75
CA GLY A 96 13.44 12.89 -14.43
C GLY A 96 14.07 11.68 -13.74
N GLU A 97 15.26 11.23 -14.17
CA GLU A 97 15.99 10.14 -13.52
C GLU A 97 16.43 10.50 -12.09
N VAL A 98 16.93 11.70 -11.90
CA VAL A 98 17.28 12.20 -10.55
C VAL A 98 16.05 12.25 -9.66
N LEU A 99 14.92 12.75 -10.17
CA LEU A 99 13.65 12.78 -9.44
C LEU A 99 13.24 11.38 -9.01
N LEU A 100 13.24 10.40 -9.92
CA LEU A 100 12.88 9.02 -9.62
C LEU A 100 13.78 8.40 -8.56
N THR A 101 15.07 8.67 -8.59
CA THR A 101 16.04 8.20 -7.60
C THR A 101 15.73 8.76 -6.21
N ILE A 102 15.49 10.07 -6.11
CA ILE A 102 15.12 10.73 -4.85
C ILE A 102 13.81 10.17 -4.32
N MET A 103 12.80 10.03 -5.18
CA MET A 103 11.49 9.48 -4.80
C MET A 103 11.59 8.03 -4.31
N ALA A 104 12.42 7.21 -4.94
CA ALA A 104 12.65 5.83 -4.51
C ALA A 104 13.27 5.78 -3.10
N SER A 105 14.25 6.64 -2.81
CA SER A 105 14.88 6.75 -1.50
C SER A 105 13.87 7.21 -0.42
N LEU A 106 13.04 8.21 -0.72
CA LEU A 106 12.00 8.70 0.19
C LEU A 106 10.93 7.63 0.46
N ALA A 107 10.47 6.93 -0.56
CA ALA A 107 9.51 5.84 -0.43
C ALA A 107 10.04 4.70 0.46
N GLN A 108 11.32 4.37 0.35
CA GLN A 108 11.98 3.39 1.20
C GLN A 108 12.04 3.84 2.66
N GLN A 109 12.43 5.10 2.91
CA GLN A 109 12.46 5.68 4.26
C GLN A 109 11.07 5.71 4.90
N GLU A 110 10.03 6.12 4.14
CA GLU A 110 8.64 6.15 4.62
C GLU A 110 8.17 4.76 5.05
N SER A 111 8.44 3.74 4.24
CA SER A 111 8.12 2.34 4.56
C SER A 111 8.84 1.84 5.83
N GLN A 112 10.13 2.16 6.00
CA GLN A 112 10.90 1.81 7.18
C GLN A 112 10.37 2.50 8.45
N SER A 113 10.07 3.79 8.37
CA SER A 113 9.50 4.57 9.48
C SER A 113 8.15 4.03 9.91
N LEU A 114 7.28 3.67 8.96
CA LEU A 114 5.97 3.07 9.25
C LEU A 114 6.13 1.74 9.99
N SER A 115 7.04 0.87 9.54
CA SER A 115 7.33 -0.41 10.19
C SER A 115 7.86 -0.21 11.62
N GLN A 116 8.75 0.75 11.84
CA GLN A 116 9.27 1.07 13.18
C GLN A 116 8.18 1.61 14.10
N ASN A 117 7.33 2.53 13.61
CA ASN A 117 6.23 3.08 14.38
C ASN A 117 5.20 2.03 14.79
N VAL A 118 4.88 1.08 13.91
CA VAL A 118 4.01 -0.06 14.24
C VAL A 118 4.64 -0.93 15.33
N LYS A 119 5.94 -1.26 15.22
CA LYS A 119 6.66 -2.04 16.24
C LYS A 119 6.66 -1.34 17.60
N LEU A 120 6.98 -0.03 17.63
CA LEU A 120 6.93 0.76 18.85
C LEU A 120 5.52 0.81 19.45
N GLY A 121 4.50 1.03 18.65
CA GLY A 121 3.11 1.02 19.10
C GLY A 121 2.68 -0.32 19.70
N LEU A 122 3.17 -1.45 19.14
CA LEU A 122 2.96 -2.79 19.71
C LEU A 122 3.70 -2.96 21.04
N GLN A 123 4.98 -2.55 21.13
CA GLN A 123 5.77 -2.62 22.35
C GLN A 123 5.12 -1.83 23.49
N TYR A 124 4.67 -0.59 23.23
CA TYR A 124 3.96 0.21 24.24
C TYR A 124 2.68 -0.47 24.73
N ARG A 125 1.89 -1.06 23.84
CA ARG A 125 0.69 -1.80 24.24
C ARG A 125 1.01 -3.01 25.11
N TYR A 126 2.05 -3.77 24.76
CA TYR A 126 2.51 -4.92 25.56
C TYR A 126 3.03 -4.50 26.93
N GLN A 127 3.78 -3.40 27.01
CA GLN A 127 4.22 -2.84 28.30
C GLN A 127 3.06 -2.38 29.21
N GLN A 128 1.94 -1.97 28.60
CA GLN A 128 0.71 -1.64 29.33
C GLN A 128 -0.16 -2.87 29.66
N GLY A 129 0.31 -4.07 29.35
CA GLY A 129 -0.48 -5.31 29.53
C GLY A 129 -1.60 -5.51 28.52
N LYS A 130 -1.71 -4.64 27.50
CA LYS A 130 -2.74 -4.73 26.48
C LYS A 130 -2.29 -5.64 25.35
N VAL A 131 -2.57 -6.94 25.51
CA VAL A 131 -2.30 -7.94 24.48
C VAL A 131 -3.45 -7.99 23.47
N GLN A 132 -3.16 -7.71 22.20
CA GLN A 132 -4.14 -7.80 21.12
C GLN A 132 -3.80 -9.00 20.24
N VAL A 133 -4.58 -10.07 20.37
CA VAL A 133 -4.47 -11.27 19.54
C VAL A 133 -5.80 -11.49 18.79
N ASN A 134 -5.73 -12.12 17.63
CA ASN A 134 -6.94 -12.55 16.92
C ASN A 134 -7.47 -13.81 17.60
N HIS A 135 -8.30 -13.63 18.64
CA HIS A 135 -8.83 -14.70 19.46
C HIS A 135 -9.69 -15.72 18.69
N ASN A 136 -10.24 -15.35 17.52
CA ASN A 136 -11.02 -16.28 16.68
C ASN A 136 -10.16 -17.38 16.02
N ARG A 137 -8.82 -17.23 16.04
CA ARG A 137 -7.86 -18.18 15.49
C ARG A 137 -6.70 -18.43 16.43
N PHE A 138 -6.93 -18.27 17.72
CA PHE A 138 -5.90 -18.40 18.74
C PHE A 138 -6.39 -19.40 19.78
N MET A 139 -6.16 -20.67 19.49
CA MET A 139 -6.57 -21.79 20.36
C MET A 139 -6.05 -21.61 21.80
N GLY A 140 -6.87 -21.96 22.78
CA GLY A 140 -6.59 -21.86 24.20
C GLY A 140 -7.04 -20.56 24.87
N TYR A 141 -7.46 -19.57 24.09
CA TYR A 141 -7.89 -18.27 24.63
C TYR A 141 -9.15 -17.76 23.96
N THR A 142 -10.02 -17.12 24.74
CA THR A 142 -11.15 -16.32 24.25
C THR A 142 -11.16 -14.97 24.96
N LYS A 143 -12.15 -14.14 24.72
CA LYS A 143 -12.33 -12.85 25.40
C LYS A 143 -13.55 -12.86 26.29
N ASP A 144 -13.40 -12.23 27.48
CA ASP A 144 -14.53 -11.88 28.31
C ASP A 144 -15.34 -10.68 27.75
N GLU A 145 -16.40 -10.30 28.45
CA GLU A 145 -17.26 -9.16 28.08
C GLU A 145 -16.49 -7.81 28.10
N GLU A 146 -15.43 -7.70 28.87
CA GLU A 146 -14.57 -6.53 29.00
C GLU A 146 -13.45 -6.51 27.94
N GLY A 147 -13.28 -7.60 27.16
CA GLY A 147 -12.27 -7.74 26.12
C GLY A 147 -10.93 -8.28 26.61
N ASN A 148 -10.82 -8.75 27.86
CA ASN A 148 -9.62 -9.38 28.40
C ASN A 148 -9.54 -10.83 27.92
N LEU A 149 -8.28 -11.33 27.72
CA LEU A 149 -8.07 -12.73 27.37
C LEU A 149 -8.34 -13.62 28.57
N ILE A 150 -9.20 -14.61 28.39
CA ILE A 150 -9.44 -15.68 29.33
C ILE A 150 -9.07 -17.04 28.72
N ILE A 151 -8.66 -17.98 29.56
CA ILE A 151 -8.26 -19.32 29.13
C ILE A 151 -9.50 -20.16 28.88
N VAL A 152 -9.52 -20.89 27.76
CA VAL A 152 -10.49 -21.94 27.45
C VAL A 152 -9.89 -23.26 27.94
N PRO A 153 -10.42 -23.86 29.05
CA PRO A 153 -9.77 -24.99 29.71
C PRO A 153 -9.56 -26.20 28.79
N GLU A 154 -10.54 -26.52 27.97
CA GLU A 154 -10.48 -27.68 27.05
C GLU A 154 -9.40 -27.52 25.99
N GLU A 155 -9.30 -26.33 25.39
CA GLU A 155 -8.28 -26.02 24.39
C GLU A 155 -6.89 -25.86 25.02
N ALA A 156 -6.82 -25.39 26.26
CA ALA A 156 -5.56 -25.25 26.99
C ALA A 156 -4.86 -26.60 27.23
N GLU A 157 -5.60 -27.68 27.44
CA GLU A 157 -5.01 -29.02 27.56
C GLU A 157 -4.39 -29.51 26.26
N ILE A 158 -5.01 -29.19 25.12
CA ILE A 158 -4.47 -29.48 23.79
C ILE A 158 -3.15 -28.71 23.58
N ILE A 159 -3.13 -27.44 23.91
CA ILE A 159 -1.91 -26.61 23.81
C ILE A 159 -0.80 -27.14 24.71
N LYS A 160 -1.10 -27.49 25.95
CA LYS A 160 -0.11 -28.11 26.88
C LYS A 160 0.45 -29.43 26.33
N ARG A 161 -0.40 -30.25 25.70
CA ARG A 161 0.01 -31.48 25.02
C ARG A 161 0.97 -31.17 23.86
N ILE A 162 0.64 -30.22 23.00
CA ILE A 162 1.48 -29.82 21.86
C ILE A 162 2.87 -29.40 22.33
N TYR A 163 2.95 -28.54 23.37
CA TYR A 163 4.22 -28.07 23.90
C TYR A 163 5.03 -29.23 24.56
N ARG A 164 4.37 -30.14 25.29
CA ARG A 164 5.01 -31.30 25.89
C ARG A 164 5.63 -32.21 24.83
N GLU A 165 4.85 -32.61 23.82
CA GLU A 165 5.33 -33.49 22.74
C GLU A 165 6.47 -32.82 21.95
N TYR A 166 6.41 -31.51 21.75
CA TYR A 166 7.49 -30.77 21.10
C TYR A 166 8.77 -30.73 21.92
N LEU A 167 8.68 -30.52 23.24
CA LEU A 167 9.83 -30.53 24.15
C LEU A 167 10.43 -31.92 24.30
N GLU A 168 9.64 -32.99 24.14
CA GLU A 168 10.07 -34.38 24.07
C GLU A 168 10.78 -34.73 22.74
N GLY A 169 10.88 -33.80 21.81
CA GLY A 169 11.63 -33.94 20.56
C GLY A 169 10.79 -34.42 19.36
N LYS A 170 9.45 -34.45 19.49
CA LYS A 170 8.58 -34.81 18.37
C LYS A 170 8.52 -33.70 17.35
N SER A 171 8.50 -34.05 16.07
CA SER A 171 8.39 -33.05 14.98
C SER A 171 7.01 -32.41 14.94
N LEU A 172 6.91 -31.14 14.50
CA LEU A 172 5.63 -30.44 14.33
C LEU A 172 4.66 -31.19 13.43
N VAL A 173 5.16 -31.81 12.35
CA VAL A 173 4.36 -32.65 11.44
C VAL A 173 3.84 -33.89 12.16
N GLY A 174 4.65 -34.52 13.02
CA GLY A 174 4.25 -35.67 13.82
C GLY A 174 3.14 -35.33 14.81
N ILE A 175 3.29 -34.19 15.52
CA ILE A 175 2.28 -33.69 16.46
C ILE A 175 0.96 -33.42 15.70
N GLY A 176 1.02 -32.75 14.55
CA GLY A 176 -0.17 -32.47 13.75
C GLY A 176 -0.92 -33.73 13.33
N ARG A 177 -0.21 -34.77 12.86
CA ARG A 177 -0.83 -36.06 12.49
C ARG A 177 -1.50 -36.77 13.65
N ASP A 178 -0.94 -36.68 14.83
CA ASP A 178 -1.52 -37.33 16.01
C ASP A 178 -2.76 -36.56 16.50
N LEU A 179 -2.74 -35.22 16.42
CA LEU A 179 -3.94 -34.40 16.69
C LEU A 179 -5.08 -34.69 15.69
N GLU A 180 -4.76 -34.85 14.40
CA GLU A 180 -5.74 -35.27 13.38
C GLU A 180 -6.34 -36.65 13.66
N LYS A 181 -5.52 -37.63 14.05
CA LYS A 181 -6.00 -38.97 14.42
C LYS A 181 -6.93 -38.93 15.62
N ASP A 182 -6.70 -38.03 16.56
CA ASP A 182 -7.54 -37.83 17.74
C ASP A 182 -8.77 -36.97 17.46
N GLY A 183 -8.99 -36.55 16.19
CA GLY A 183 -10.13 -35.75 15.75
C GLY A 183 -10.11 -34.30 16.22
N ILE A 184 -8.94 -33.80 16.63
CA ILE A 184 -8.77 -32.41 17.05
C ILE A 184 -8.59 -31.53 15.82
N LEU A 185 -9.55 -30.65 15.60
CA LEU A 185 -9.55 -29.69 14.48
C LEU A 185 -8.71 -28.46 14.80
N THR A 186 -8.18 -27.82 13.76
CA THR A 186 -7.56 -26.48 13.86
C THR A 186 -8.62 -25.42 14.16
N ALA A 187 -8.24 -24.39 14.92
CA ALA A 187 -9.09 -23.23 15.20
C ALA A 187 -9.39 -22.38 13.96
#